data_ae88ff64f8bd8178aecb7e0b7ca76b52
#
_entry.id   ae88ff64f8bd8178aecb7e0b7ca76b52
#
_cell.length_a   1.000
_cell.length_b   1.000
_cell.length_c   1.000
_cell.angle_alpha   90.00
_cell.angle_beta   90.00
_cell.angle_gamma   90.00
#
_symmetry.space_group_name_H-M   'P 1'
#
loop_
_entity.id
_entity.type
_entity.pdbx_description
1 polymer ?
#
loop_
_entity_poly.entity_id
_entity_poly.type
_entity_poly.pdbx_seq_one_letter_code
_entity_poly.pdbx_strand_id
1 'polypeptide(L)'
;MCFFDNTQSKVAFRSEMATLRFNYGTMGSGKSTLALQINHNLTSRGLAGLLLTKLDRDGGQVTSRLGVSTPAIEMAPELNLYELALSRMPLQFIVCDEAQFCTTEQCDQLALIVDELHVDVYAFGLITDFKGLLFDGTRRLLEIADQRIEMQVEARCWCGARATNNARLVNDKVVLEGETVMVGDTDKNTIAPLFGDVVRYELLCRNHYRKKQVSAD
;
A
#
# COMPACT_ATOMS: atom_id res chain seq x y z
N MET A 1 48.23 5.57 39.17
CA MET A 1 47.52 4.41 38.62
C MET A 1 46.10 4.90 38.40
N CYS A 2 45.84 5.50 37.23
CA CYS A 2 44.54 6.08 36.87
C CYS A 2 43.76 5.05 36.10
N PHE A 3 42.66 4.59 36.66
CA PHE A 3 41.68 3.77 35.97
C PHE A 3 40.83 4.70 35.10
N PHE A 4 40.97 4.58 33.79
CA PHE A 4 40.00 5.16 32.83
C PHE A 4 38.78 4.27 32.79
N ASP A 5 37.69 4.78 33.33
CA ASP A 5 36.36 4.18 33.17
C ASP A 5 35.88 4.43 31.76
N ASN A 6 35.80 3.37 30.94
CA ASN A 6 35.42 3.42 29.54
C ASN A 6 33.97 3.05 29.40
N THR A 7 33.07 3.77 30.06
CA THR A 7 31.63 3.76 29.78
C THR A 7 31.33 4.74 28.67
N GLN A 8 31.73 4.40 27.45
CA GLN A 8 31.13 5.04 26.26
C GLN A 8 29.66 4.64 26.19
N SER A 9 28.80 5.52 26.70
CA SER A 9 27.39 5.53 26.39
C SER A 9 27.24 5.54 24.85
N LYS A 10 26.72 4.46 24.27
CA LYS A 10 26.22 4.46 22.89
C LYS A 10 25.10 5.49 22.82
N VAL A 11 25.44 6.74 22.55
CA VAL A 11 24.51 7.75 22.14
C VAL A 11 23.96 7.25 20.79
N ALA A 12 22.79 6.64 20.83
CA ALA A 12 22.08 6.31 19.62
C ALA A 12 21.73 7.63 18.92
N PHE A 13 22.45 7.92 17.85
CA PHE A 13 22.12 8.99 16.93
C PHE A 13 20.79 8.63 16.23
N ARG A 14 19.68 8.90 16.88
CA ARG A 14 18.35 8.95 16.25
C ARG A 14 18.03 10.42 16.00
N SER A 15 18.69 11.00 14.99
CA SER A 15 18.55 12.41 14.64
C SER A 15 17.37 12.73 13.73
N GLU A 16 16.56 11.73 13.37
CA GLU A 16 15.32 11.94 12.60
C GLU A 16 14.15 11.42 13.41
N MET A 17 13.10 12.24 13.56
CA MET A 17 11.83 11.80 14.11
C MET A 17 11.24 10.74 13.20
N ALA A 18 10.59 9.72 13.78
CA ALA A 18 9.83 8.74 13.02
C ALA A 18 8.81 9.46 12.12
N THR A 19 8.48 8.88 10.98
CA THR A 19 7.61 9.53 9.99
C THR A 19 6.57 8.57 9.44
N LEU A 20 5.37 9.10 9.19
CA LEU A 20 4.32 8.46 8.42
C LEU A 20 4.49 8.83 6.94
N ARG A 21 4.87 7.85 6.10
CA ARG A 21 5.03 8.01 4.65
C ARG A 21 3.90 7.32 3.92
N PHE A 22 3.15 8.06 3.14
CA PHE A 22 2.11 7.50 2.28
C PHE A 22 2.56 7.49 0.82
N ASN A 23 2.81 6.29 0.30
CA ASN A 23 3.20 6.01 -1.08
C ASN A 23 1.97 5.57 -1.87
N TYR A 24 1.54 6.35 -2.85
CA TYR A 24 0.31 6.08 -3.58
C TYR A 24 0.50 6.06 -5.09
N GLY A 25 -0.41 5.40 -5.79
CA GLY A 25 -0.39 5.32 -7.25
C GLY A 25 -1.52 4.47 -7.80
N THR A 26 -1.53 4.27 -9.11
CA THR A 26 -2.47 3.37 -9.79
C THR A 26 -2.13 1.91 -9.53
N MET A 27 -2.99 0.99 -9.95
CA MET A 27 -2.63 -0.43 -10.04
C MET A 27 -1.38 -0.57 -10.93
N GLY A 28 -0.54 -1.56 -10.64
CA GLY A 28 0.70 -1.78 -11.40
C GLY A 28 1.81 -0.74 -11.21
N SER A 29 1.66 0.23 -10.29
CA SER A 29 2.70 1.24 -10.01
C SER A 29 3.84 0.75 -9.11
N GLY A 30 3.96 -0.56 -8.86
CA GLY A 30 5.07 -1.14 -8.10
C GLY A 30 4.97 -0.98 -6.58
N LYS A 31 3.80 -0.62 -6.02
CA LYS A 31 3.60 -0.41 -4.57
C LYS A 31 4.04 -1.60 -3.74
N SER A 32 3.44 -2.76 -3.95
CA SER A 32 3.78 -3.99 -3.21
C SER A 32 5.23 -4.42 -3.42
N THR A 33 5.80 -4.19 -4.60
CA THR A 33 7.23 -4.46 -4.86
C THR A 33 8.12 -3.59 -3.99
N LEU A 34 7.84 -2.27 -3.90
CA LEU A 34 8.60 -1.36 -3.07
C LEU A 34 8.36 -1.63 -1.57
N ALA A 35 7.13 -1.98 -1.18
CA ALA A 35 6.81 -2.38 0.19
C ALA A 35 7.67 -3.58 0.64
N LEU A 36 7.72 -4.63 -0.18
CA LEU A 36 8.54 -5.81 0.06
C LEU A 36 10.04 -5.49 0.07
N GLN A 37 10.50 -4.61 -0.84
CA GLN A 37 11.90 -4.20 -0.88
C GLN A 37 12.32 -3.43 0.37
N ILE A 38 11.47 -2.51 0.86
CA ILE A 38 11.73 -1.77 2.11
C ILE A 38 11.76 -2.75 3.29
N ASN A 39 10.76 -3.62 3.41
CA ASN A 39 10.71 -4.63 4.47
C ASN A 39 11.97 -5.50 4.45
N HIS A 40 12.38 -6.01 3.28
CA HIS A 40 13.59 -6.81 3.12
C HIS A 40 14.86 -6.04 3.53
N ASN A 41 15.02 -4.81 3.07
CA ASN A 41 16.22 -4.02 3.33
C ASN A 41 16.38 -3.71 4.83
N LEU A 42 15.28 -3.36 5.50
CA LEU A 42 15.32 -3.03 6.93
C LEU A 42 15.55 -4.28 7.79
N THR A 43 14.85 -5.38 7.51
CA THR A 43 15.03 -6.65 8.24
C THR A 43 16.43 -7.24 8.02
N SER A 44 16.99 -7.14 6.82
CA SER A 44 18.37 -7.55 6.52
C SER A 44 19.44 -6.77 7.30
N ARG A 45 19.09 -5.59 7.82
CA ARG A 45 19.94 -4.79 8.71
C ARG A 45 19.69 -5.07 10.18
N GLY A 46 18.86 -6.07 10.51
CA GLY A 46 18.54 -6.45 11.89
C GLY A 46 17.49 -5.55 12.55
N LEU A 47 16.77 -4.72 11.80
CA LEU A 47 15.68 -3.93 12.34
C LEU A 47 14.42 -4.80 12.48
N ALA A 48 13.77 -4.71 13.63
CA ALA A 48 12.50 -5.38 13.88
C ALA A 48 11.36 -4.55 13.28
N GLY A 49 10.48 -5.19 12.50
CA GLY A 49 9.35 -4.53 11.86
C GLY A 49 8.16 -5.44 11.69
N LEU A 50 7.03 -4.85 11.31
CA LEU A 50 5.81 -5.56 10.93
C LEU A 50 5.50 -5.30 9.46
N LEU A 51 5.09 -6.34 8.76
CA LEU A 51 4.49 -6.24 7.43
C LEU A 51 3.00 -6.52 7.57
N LEU A 52 2.18 -5.54 7.19
CA LEU A 52 0.74 -5.57 7.28
C LEU A 52 0.13 -5.52 5.87
N THR A 53 -0.99 -6.18 5.66
CA THR A 53 -1.75 -6.10 4.41
C THR A 53 -3.25 -6.13 4.68
N LYS A 54 -4.03 -5.66 3.73
CA LYS A 54 -5.50 -5.76 3.74
C LYS A 54 -5.97 -6.51 2.51
N LEU A 55 -7.05 -7.30 2.65
CA LEU A 55 -7.61 -8.10 1.57
C LEU A 55 -6.60 -9.08 0.96
N ASP A 56 -6.19 -10.00 1.80
CA ASP A 56 -5.29 -11.06 1.38
C ASP A 56 -5.93 -11.97 0.32
N ARG A 57 -5.35 -11.94 -0.87
CA ARG A 57 -5.71 -12.86 -1.96
C ARG A 57 -5.08 -14.24 -1.77
N ASP A 58 -4.02 -14.32 -0.99
CA ASP A 58 -3.11 -15.47 -0.94
C ASP A 58 -2.85 -16.02 0.49
N GLY A 59 -3.75 -15.77 1.47
CA GLY A 59 -3.69 -16.38 2.81
C GLY A 59 -2.61 -15.82 3.75
N GLY A 60 -2.57 -14.47 3.99
CA GLY A 60 -1.63 -13.83 4.93
C GLY A 60 -0.28 -13.46 4.32
N GLN A 61 -0.25 -13.08 3.05
CA GLN A 61 0.99 -12.69 2.36
C GLN A 61 0.84 -11.39 1.56
N VAL A 62 1.88 -10.57 1.55
CA VAL A 62 2.04 -9.53 0.51
C VAL A 62 2.72 -10.18 -0.68
N THR A 63 2.06 -10.14 -1.83
CA THR A 63 2.59 -10.68 -3.08
C THR A 63 2.76 -9.57 -4.11
N SER A 64 3.97 -9.41 -4.63
CA SER A 64 4.21 -8.52 -5.76
C SER A 64 3.87 -9.21 -7.09
N ARG A 65 3.52 -8.44 -8.10
CA ARG A 65 3.32 -8.98 -9.48
C ARG A 65 4.57 -9.58 -10.09
N LEU A 66 5.73 -9.34 -9.50
CA LEU A 66 7.01 -9.95 -9.91
C LEU A 66 7.23 -11.32 -9.25
N GLY A 67 6.24 -11.87 -8.54
CA GLY A 67 6.31 -13.19 -7.92
C GLY A 67 7.06 -13.24 -6.59
N VAL A 68 7.41 -12.11 -5.99
CA VAL A 68 7.98 -12.06 -4.63
C VAL A 68 6.85 -11.99 -3.63
N SER A 69 6.86 -12.88 -2.62
CA SER A 69 5.86 -12.88 -1.54
C SER A 69 6.53 -12.98 -0.17
N THR A 70 5.88 -12.42 0.84
CA THR A 70 6.34 -12.44 2.23
C THR A 70 5.10 -12.53 3.15
N PRO A 71 5.14 -13.38 4.20
CA PRO A 71 4.07 -13.44 5.20
C PRO A 71 3.80 -12.07 5.82
N ALA A 72 2.53 -11.73 5.98
CA ALA A 72 2.07 -10.46 6.51
C ALA A 72 0.89 -10.68 7.48
N ILE A 73 0.65 -9.71 8.34
CA ILE A 73 -0.51 -9.70 9.22
C ILE A 73 -1.66 -9.00 8.49
N GLU A 74 -2.84 -9.64 8.47
CA GLU A 74 -4.02 -9.03 7.89
C GLU A 74 -4.56 -7.90 8.77
N MET A 75 -4.79 -6.73 8.19
CA MET A 75 -5.42 -5.58 8.84
C MET A 75 -6.95 -5.73 8.80
N ALA A 76 -7.52 -6.67 9.57
CA ALA A 76 -8.98 -6.78 9.73
C ALA A 76 -9.57 -5.44 10.24
N PRO A 77 -10.83 -5.08 9.91
CA PRO A 77 -11.41 -3.80 10.32
C PRO A 77 -11.41 -3.58 11.84
N GLU A 78 -11.51 -4.65 12.61
CA GLU A 78 -11.57 -4.66 14.08
C GLU A 78 -10.19 -4.62 14.73
N LEU A 79 -9.11 -4.82 13.95
CA LEU A 79 -7.76 -4.86 14.48
C LEU A 79 -7.29 -3.47 14.88
N ASN A 80 -6.97 -3.30 16.16
CA ASN A 80 -6.32 -2.09 16.65
C ASN A 80 -4.81 -2.16 16.32
N LEU A 81 -4.36 -1.32 15.39
CA LEU A 81 -2.97 -1.30 14.92
C LEU A 81 -2.00 -0.75 15.97
N TYR A 82 -2.46 0.18 16.83
CA TYR A 82 -1.63 0.72 17.90
C TYR A 82 -1.34 -0.34 18.97
N GLU A 83 -2.37 -1.03 19.44
CA GLU A 83 -2.20 -2.13 20.41
C GLU A 83 -1.36 -3.28 19.84
N LEU A 84 -1.54 -3.60 18.57
CA LEU A 84 -0.70 -4.58 17.89
C LEU A 84 0.77 -4.15 17.93
N ALA A 85 1.07 -2.91 17.54
CA ALA A 85 2.43 -2.39 17.55
C ALA A 85 3.03 -2.38 18.96
N LEU A 86 2.27 -1.91 19.95
CA LEU A 86 2.68 -1.86 21.35
C LEU A 86 3.03 -3.26 21.88
N SER A 87 2.22 -4.27 21.55
CA SER A 87 2.44 -5.67 21.97
C SER A 87 3.67 -6.33 21.34
N ARG A 88 4.21 -5.75 20.26
CA ARG A 88 5.36 -6.26 19.50
C ARG A 88 6.65 -5.45 19.71
N MET A 89 6.62 -4.48 20.62
CA MET A 89 7.83 -3.68 20.93
C MET A 89 8.98 -4.57 21.44
N PRO A 90 10.26 -4.25 21.09
CA PRO A 90 10.67 -3.06 20.33
C PRO A 90 10.53 -3.21 18.81
N LEU A 91 9.90 -2.23 18.18
CA LEU A 91 9.78 -2.11 16.71
C LEU A 91 10.54 -0.86 16.23
N GLN A 92 11.06 -0.90 15.01
CA GLN A 92 11.68 0.24 14.34
C GLN A 92 10.86 0.70 13.13
N PHE A 93 10.09 -0.19 12.49
CA PHE A 93 9.28 0.17 11.33
C PHE A 93 8.03 -0.70 11.19
N ILE A 94 7.05 -0.17 10.46
CA ILE A 94 5.87 -0.89 9.98
C ILE A 94 5.71 -0.60 8.50
N VAL A 95 5.43 -1.63 7.71
CA VAL A 95 5.07 -1.53 6.29
C VAL A 95 3.62 -1.99 6.16
N CYS A 96 2.74 -1.12 5.61
CA CYS A 96 1.34 -1.41 5.36
C CYS A 96 1.09 -1.41 3.85
N ASP A 97 0.82 -2.56 3.25
CA ASP A 97 0.35 -2.64 1.87
C ASP A 97 -1.18 -2.62 1.82
N GLU A 98 -1.76 -2.19 0.69
CA GLU A 98 -3.20 -1.99 0.48
C GLU A 98 -3.85 -1.04 1.51
N ALA A 99 -3.10 -0.05 2.00
CA ALA A 99 -3.52 0.87 3.06
C ALA A 99 -4.75 1.74 2.70
N GLN A 100 -5.15 1.83 1.42
CA GLN A 100 -6.40 2.49 1.02
C GLN A 100 -7.64 1.84 1.65
N PHE A 101 -7.57 0.58 2.05
CA PHE A 101 -8.67 -0.13 2.70
C PHE A 101 -8.66 -0.03 4.23
N CYS A 102 -7.70 0.67 4.82
CA CYS A 102 -7.73 0.99 6.24
C CYS A 102 -8.95 1.85 6.58
N THR A 103 -9.51 1.64 7.76
CA THR A 103 -10.51 2.56 8.31
C THR A 103 -9.82 3.89 8.66
N THR A 104 -10.61 4.95 8.80
CA THR A 104 -10.10 6.25 9.28
C THR A 104 -9.38 6.10 10.62
N GLU A 105 -9.97 5.32 11.54
CA GLU A 105 -9.38 5.04 12.85
C GLU A 105 -8.04 4.29 12.74
N GLN A 106 -7.94 3.29 11.86
CA GLN A 106 -6.66 2.60 11.63
C GLN A 106 -5.59 3.55 11.06
N CYS A 107 -5.96 4.50 10.20
CA CYS A 107 -5.02 5.52 9.73
C CYS A 107 -4.55 6.43 10.87
N ASP A 108 -5.45 6.83 11.78
CA ASP A 108 -5.11 7.63 12.97
C ASP A 108 -4.20 6.85 13.92
N GLN A 109 -4.44 5.54 14.08
CA GLN A 109 -3.56 4.66 14.85
C GLN A 109 -2.15 4.56 14.25
N LEU A 110 -2.01 4.56 12.91
CA LEU A 110 -0.69 4.60 12.26
C LEU A 110 0.06 5.90 12.59
N ALA A 111 -0.63 7.05 12.61
CA ALA A 111 -0.01 8.31 13.02
C ALA A 111 0.39 8.27 14.51
N LEU A 112 -0.46 7.75 15.38
CA LEU A 112 -0.18 7.61 16.81
C LEU A 112 1.03 6.71 17.09
N ILE A 113 1.21 5.63 16.31
CA ILE A 113 2.40 4.77 16.36
C ILE A 113 3.68 5.57 16.07
N VAL A 114 3.63 6.46 15.07
CA VAL A 114 4.76 7.33 14.74
C VAL A 114 5.05 8.30 15.88
N ASP A 115 4.01 8.96 16.38
CA ASP A 115 4.13 10.05 17.35
C ASP A 115 4.56 9.54 18.74
N GLU A 116 3.98 8.44 19.22
CA GLU A 116 4.18 7.96 20.58
C GLU A 116 5.18 6.80 20.70
N LEU A 117 5.19 5.87 19.74
CA LEU A 117 6.09 4.72 19.78
C LEU A 117 7.40 4.97 19.02
N HIS A 118 7.48 6.09 18.29
CA HIS A 118 8.64 6.47 17.48
C HIS A 118 9.05 5.39 16.46
N VAL A 119 8.05 4.80 15.81
CA VAL A 119 8.19 3.74 14.79
C VAL A 119 7.90 4.34 13.41
N ASP A 120 8.81 4.17 12.45
CA ASP A 120 8.58 4.59 11.06
C ASP A 120 7.44 3.80 10.42
N VAL A 121 6.52 4.49 9.73
CA VAL A 121 5.41 3.85 9.02
C VAL A 121 5.50 4.14 7.52
N TYR A 122 5.50 3.06 6.73
CA TYR A 122 5.48 3.08 5.27
C TYR A 122 4.14 2.52 4.79
N ALA A 123 3.19 3.38 4.48
CA ALA A 123 1.89 3.02 3.95
C ALA A 123 1.90 3.07 2.42
N PHE A 124 1.31 2.05 1.78
CA PHE A 124 1.19 1.92 0.33
C PHE A 124 -0.27 1.72 -0.05
N GLY A 125 -0.77 2.50 -1.01
CA GLY A 125 -2.18 2.40 -1.38
C GLY A 125 -2.52 2.96 -2.75
N LEU A 126 -3.73 2.60 -3.22
CA LEU A 126 -4.35 3.21 -4.39
C LEU A 126 -4.83 4.61 -4.04
N ILE A 127 -4.76 5.55 -4.99
CA ILE A 127 -5.31 6.89 -4.75
C ILE A 127 -6.83 6.90 -4.91
N THR A 128 -7.36 6.34 -5.99
CA THR A 128 -8.79 6.31 -6.28
C THR A 128 -9.28 4.90 -6.60
N ASP A 129 -10.55 4.68 -6.34
CA ASP A 129 -11.29 3.52 -6.80
C ASP A 129 -11.57 3.58 -8.31
N PHE A 130 -12.31 2.61 -8.82
CA PHE A 130 -12.69 2.54 -10.24
C PHE A 130 -13.74 3.60 -10.66
N LYS A 131 -14.36 4.29 -9.70
CA LYS A 131 -15.27 5.43 -9.94
C LYS A 131 -14.52 6.76 -10.01
N GLY A 132 -13.20 6.75 -9.71
CA GLY A 132 -12.36 7.94 -9.63
C GLY A 132 -12.51 8.69 -8.31
N LEU A 133 -13.06 8.08 -7.26
CA LEU A 133 -13.22 8.64 -5.93
C LEU A 133 -12.11 8.14 -5.01
N LEU A 134 -11.68 9.00 -4.08
CA LEU A 134 -10.73 8.60 -3.04
C LEU A 134 -11.33 7.49 -2.16
N PHE A 135 -10.52 6.49 -1.84
CA PHE A 135 -10.82 5.59 -0.74
C PHE A 135 -10.76 6.33 0.60
N ASP A 136 -11.50 5.87 1.61
CA ASP A 136 -11.53 6.54 2.91
C ASP A 136 -10.17 6.51 3.60
N GLY A 137 -9.47 5.37 3.59
CA GLY A 137 -8.11 5.27 4.11
C GLY A 137 -7.13 6.18 3.35
N THR A 138 -7.23 6.25 2.01
CA THR A 138 -6.40 7.16 1.21
C THR A 138 -6.66 8.62 1.57
N ARG A 139 -7.94 9.01 1.70
CA ARG A 139 -8.31 10.38 2.10
C ARG A 139 -7.65 10.74 3.41
N ARG A 140 -7.80 9.86 4.42
CA ARG A 140 -7.23 10.12 5.73
C ARG A 140 -5.71 10.17 5.72
N LEU A 141 -5.04 9.25 5.04
CA LEU A 141 -3.57 9.25 4.91
C LEU A 141 -3.05 10.49 4.17
N LEU A 142 -3.77 10.99 3.15
CA LEU A 142 -3.42 12.25 2.48
C LEU A 142 -3.53 13.47 3.40
N GLU A 143 -4.46 13.45 4.38
CA GLU A 143 -4.63 14.52 5.37
C GLU A 143 -3.48 14.54 6.38
N ILE A 144 -3.07 13.37 6.92
CA ILE A 144 -2.24 13.27 8.12
C ILE A 144 -0.78 12.84 7.87
N ALA A 145 -0.44 12.23 6.72
CA ALA A 145 0.92 11.75 6.50
C ALA A 145 1.95 12.90 6.44
N ASP A 146 3.13 12.69 7.04
CA ASP A 146 4.26 13.61 6.96
C ASP A 146 4.78 13.74 5.53
N GLN A 147 4.82 12.60 4.82
CA GLN A 147 5.29 12.53 3.44
C GLN A 147 4.26 11.86 2.55
N ARG A 148 3.91 12.52 1.44
CA ARG A 148 2.98 12.04 0.42
C ARG A 148 3.74 11.84 -0.87
N ILE A 149 3.96 10.57 -1.25
CA ILE A 149 4.85 10.21 -2.33
C ILE A 149 4.04 9.55 -3.45
N GLU A 150 3.92 10.24 -4.57
CA GLU A 150 3.34 9.65 -5.76
C GLU A 150 4.34 8.72 -6.43
N MET A 151 3.99 7.45 -6.55
CA MET A 151 4.82 6.45 -7.22
C MET A 151 4.72 6.61 -8.74
N GLN A 152 5.85 6.97 -9.34
CA GLN A 152 5.94 7.25 -10.79
C GLN A 152 6.61 6.08 -11.52
N VAL A 153 5.96 4.93 -11.48
CA VAL A 153 6.32 3.85 -12.39
C VAL A 153 5.57 4.04 -13.70
N GLU A 154 6.14 3.66 -14.82
CA GLU A 154 5.61 3.84 -16.18
C GLU A 154 4.29 3.06 -16.42
N ALA A 155 3.26 3.37 -15.59
CA ALA A 155 1.90 2.90 -15.82
C ALA A 155 1.28 3.71 -16.96
N ARG A 156 1.05 3.07 -18.11
CA ARG A 156 0.58 3.75 -19.32
C ARG A 156 -0.78 3.29 -19.76
N CYS A 157 -1.57 4.22 -20.25
CA CYS A 157 -2.78 3.97 -21.01
C CYS A 157 -2.41 3.35 -22.36
N TRP A 158 -3.31 2.63 -22.99
CA TRP A 158 -3.14 2.05 -24.33
C TRP A 158 -2.67 3.08 -25.39
N CYS A 159 -3.03 4.36 -25.24
CA CYS A 159 -2.59 5.43 -26.12
C CYS A 159 -1.15 5.96 -25.85
N GLY A 160 -0.43 5.35 -24.93
CA GLY A 160 0.92 5.75 -24.52
C GLY A 160 0.99 6.88 -23.48
N ALA A 161 -0.11 7.60 -23.22
CA ALA A 161 -0.13 8.63 -22.17
C ALA A 161 -0.05 7.99 -20.77
N ARG A 162 0.44 8.74 -19.78
CA ARG A 162 0.47 8.32 -18.39
C ARG A 162 -0.95 7.93 -17.93
N ALA A 163 -1.07 6.74 -17.34
CA ALA A 163 -2.32 6.30 -16.74
C ALA A 163 -2.48 6.92 -15.33
N THR A 164 -3.68 7.42 -15.07
CA THR A 164 -4.04 8.06 -13.80
C THR A 164 -5.28 7.46 -13.15
N ASN A 165 -5.95 6.54 -13.84
CA ASN A 165 -7.20 5.94 -13.40
C ASN A 165 -7.17 4.42 -13.55
N ASN A 166 -7.80 3.73 -12.61
CA ASN A 166 -8.05 2.30 -12.68
C ASN A 166 -9.50 2.09 -13.14
N ALA A 167 -9.71 1.75 -14.39
CA ALA A 167 -11.05 1.46 -14.92
C ALA A 167 -11.41 0.00 -14.64
N ARG A 168 -12.58 -0.26 -14.03
CA ARG A 168 -13.11 -1.61 -13.88
C ARG A 168 -13.89 -1.98 -15.14
N LEU A 169 -13.62 -3.16 -15.66
CA LEU A 169 -14.34 -3.76 -16.75
C LEU A 169 -15.09 -5.01 -16.26
N VAL A 170 -16.34 -5.12 -16.68
CA VAL A 170 -17.13 -6.34 -16.53
C VAL A 170 -17.52 -6.78 -17.93
N ASN A 171 -17.09 -7.96 -18.33
CA ASN A 171 -17.31 -8.49 -19.69
C ASN A 171 -16.87 -7.46 -20.76
N ASP A 172 -15.66 -6.93 -20.61
CA ASP A 172 -15.01 -5.93 -21.47
C ASP A 172 -15.67 -4.54 -21.54
N LYS A 173 -16.67 -4.27 -20.72
CA LYS A 173 -17.34 -2.96 -20.65
C LYS A 173 -16.93 -2.21 -19.37
N VAL A 174 -16.55 -0.94 -19.51
CA VAL A 174 -16.24 -0.08 -18.36
C VAL A 174 -17.51 0.15 -17.54
N VAL A 175 -17.43 -0.18 -16.26
CA VAL A 175 -18.50 0.03 -15.29
C VAL A 175 -18.08 1.09 -14.26
N LEU A 176 -19.04 1.93 -13.84
CA LEU A 176 -18.88 2.96 -12.83
C LEU A 176 -19.81 2.74 -11.62
N GLU A 177 -20.52 1.62 -11.60
CA GLU A 177 -21.44 1.23 -10.53
C GLU A 177 -20.99 -0.08 -9.89
N GLY A 178 -21.50 -0.37 -8.69
CA GLY A 178 -21.18 -1.57 -7.92
C GLY A 178 -20.29 -1.30 -6.72
N GLU A 179 -19.97 -2.37 -6.01
CA GLU A 179 -19.14 -2.32 -4.78
C GLU A 179 -17.72 -1.88 -5.11
N THR A 180 -17.13 -1.09 -4.21
CA THR A 180 -15.78 -0.54 -4.38
C THR A 180 -14.72 -1.64 -4.32
N VAL A 181 -14.95 -2.66 -3.48
CA VAL A 181 -14.04 -3.78 -3.29
C VAL A 181 -14.54 -4.97 -4.10
N MET A 182 -13.87 -5.26 -5.22
CA MET A 182 -14.03 -6.51 -5.96
C MET A 182 -12.66 -7.04 -6.35
N VAL A 183 -12.47 -8.34 -6.15
CA VAL A 183 -11.26 -9.02 -6.59
C VAL A 183 -11.27 -9.09 -8.11
N GLY A 184 -10.31 -8.46 -8.75
CA GLY A 184 -10.13 -8.47 -10.21
C GLY A 184 -8.65 -8.32 -10.54
N ASP A 185 -8.22 -8.88 -11.66
CA ASP A 185 -6.84 -8.78 -12.13
C ASP A 185 -6.69 -7.70 -13.21
N THR A 186 -5.46 -7.23 -13.41
CA THR A 186 -5.06 -6.41 -14.57
C THR A 186 -4.38 -7.25 -15.64
N ASP A 187 -4.22 -8.56 -15.42
CA ASP A 187 -3.67 -9.46 -16.44
C ASP A 187 -4.75 -9.84 -17.45
N LYS A 188 -4.48 -9.54 -18.73
CA LYS A 188 -5.36 -9.88 -19.86
C LYS A 188 -5.44 -11.40 -20.13
N ASN A 189 -4.51 -12.16 -19.55
CA ASN A 189 -4.44 -13.61 -19.72
C ASN A 189 -5.14 -14.40 -18.60
N THR A 190 -5.82 -13.72 -17.67
CA THR A 190 -6.60 -14.42 -16.64
C THR A 190 -7.66 -15.27 -17.30
N ILE A 191 -7.63 -16.58 -17.02
CA ILE A 191 -8.61 -17.53 -17.56
C ILE A 191 -9.99 -17.13 -17.02
N ALA A 192 -10.93 -16.84 -17.93
CA ALA A 192 -12.30 -16.52 -17.56
C ALA A 192 -12.90 -17.66 -16.72
N PRO A 193 -13.59 -17.37 -15.61
CA PRO A 193 -14.30 -18.38 -14.86
C PRO A 193 -15.34 -19.06 -15.76
N LEU A 194 -15.52 -20.37 -15.58
CA LEU A 194 -16.51 -21.16 -16.34
C LEU A 194 -17.97 -20.64 -16.19
N PHE A 195 -18.24 -19.94 -15.09
CA PHE A 195 -19.52 -19.29 -14.80
C PHE A 195 -19.27 -17.99 -14.05
N GLY A 196 -19.93 -16.92 -14.48
CA GLY A 196 -19.90 -15.60 -13.83
C GLY A 196 -19.30 -14.49 -14.70
N ASP A 197 -19.38 -13.26 -14.20
CA ASP A 197 -18.82 -12.10 -14.89
C ASP A 197 -17.30 -12.08 -14.81
N VAL A 198 -16.64 -11.78 -15.92
CA VAL A 198 -15.20 -11.54 -15.98
C VAL A 198 -14.92 -10.11 -15.54
N VAL A 199 -14.32 -9.96 -14.34
CA VAL A 199 -13.92 -8.66 -13.82
C VAL A 199 -12.43 -8.46 -14.02
N ARG A 200 -12.06 -7.40 -14.71
CA ARG A 200 -10.66 -6.96 -14.88
C ARG A 200 -10.51 -5.46 -14.71
N TYR A 201 -9.28 -5.01 -14.53
CA TYR A 201 -8.96 -3.59 -14.44
C TYR A 201 -8.06 -3.18 -15.59
N GLU A 202 -8.31 -2.00 -16.16
CA GLU A 202 -7.50 -1.39 -17.21
C GLU A 202 -6.98 -0.04 -16.73
N LEU A 203 -5.71 0.23 -17.05
CA LEU A 203 -5.06 1.48 -16.70
C LEU A 203 -5.31 2.52 -17.80
N LEU A 204 -6.02 3.59 -17.46
CA LEU A 204 -6.41 4.61 -18.44
C LEU A 204 -5.89 5.99 -18.03
N CYS A 205 -5.55 6.81 -19.04
CA CYS A 205 -5.40 8.23 -18.84
C CYS A 205 -6.78 8.88 -18.60
N ARG A 206 -6.81 10.05 -17.98
CA ARG A 206 -8.06 10.76 -17.66
C ARG A 206 -9.00 10.92 -18.85
N ASN A 207 -8.46 11.17 -20.04
CA ASN A 207 -9.29 11.36 -21.25
C ASN A 207 -10.03 10.06 -21.63
N HIS A 208 -9.33 8.93 -21.72
CA HIS A 208 -9.91 7.65 -22.10
C HIS A 208 -10.77 7.06 -21.00
N TYR A 209 -10.41 7.26 -19.74
CA TYR A 209 -11.27 6.91 -18.61
C TYR A 209 -12.63 7.62 -18.69
N ARG A 210 -12.64 8.95 -18.92
CA ARG A 210 -13.90 9.70 -19.05
C ARG A 210 -14.73 9.28 -20.27
N LYS A 211 -14.07 8.90 -21.37
CA LYS A 211 -14.74 8.39 -22.57
C LYS A 211 -15.12 6.93 -22.48
N LYS A 212 -14.75 6.21 -21.42
CA LYS A 212 -14.91 4.76 -21.27
C LYS A 212 -14.28 3.96 -22.44
N GLN A 213 -13.19 4.46 -22.98
CA GLN A 213 -12.51 3.90 -24.15
C GLN A 213 -11.28 3.11 -23.69
N VAL A 214 -11.30 1.80 -23.92
CA VAL A 214 -10.28 0.85 -23.46
C VAL A 214 -9.33 0.37 -24.57
N SER A 215 -9.61 0.74 -25.82
CA SER A 215 -8.82 0.41 -26.99
C SER A 215 -8.87 1.53 -28.04
N ALA A 216 -8.12 1.37 -29.12
CA ALA A 216 -8.15 2.29 -30.26
C ALA A 216 -9.39 2.16 -31.16
N ASP A 217 -10.07 1.03 -31.04
CA ASP A 217 -11.23 0.66 -31.88
C ASP A 217 -12.56 0.93 -31.14
#